data_59b7a8ceb6c2a914a71546b1608928c3
#
_entry.id   59b7a8ceb6c2a914a71546b1608928c3
#
_cell.length_a   1.000
_cell.length_b   1.000
_cell.length_c   1.000
_cell.angle_alpha   90.00
_cell.angle_beta   90.00
_cell.angle_gamma   90.00
#
_symmetry.space_group_name_H-M   'P 1'
#
loop_
_entity.id
_entity.type
_entity.pdbx_description
1 polymer ?
#
loop_
_entity_poly.entity_id
_entity_poly.type
_entity_poly.pdbx_seq_one_letter_code
_entity_poly.pdbx_strand_id
1 'polypeptide(L)'
;MGLVSANAQSNKYDLNEDGHVNITDVIELVNYILGLNNGNPGGGGNETNATGEAIDLGLPSGTKWASCNVDATKPEEYGGYYAWGETEEKETYDWENYIYCNGTYKTCHNIGSDISGTKYDVAHMKWGGEWRMPTLVQYKELLDNCIKEWTTLNGVKGYKFTSKINGNNIFFPAGGYCTSDLRYDGQVVSCWLSTQYSSFLFYAYTIELKPSIQTEYYFLTRSNGHNVRPVMK
;
A
#
# COMPACT_ATOMS: atom_id res chain seq x y z
N MET A 1 -3.92 26.18 -56.31
CA MET A 1 -3.10 26.54 -55.16
C MET A 1 -3.26 25.45 -54.12
N GLY A 2 -2.30 24.54 -54.04
CA GLY A 2 -2.34 23.43 -53.07
C GLY A 2 -1.79 23.91 -51.73
N LEU A 3 -2.56 23.73 -50.68
CA LEU A 3 -2.11 23.90 -49.33
C LEU A 3 -1.20 22.70 -48.95
N VAL A 4 0.10 22.98 -48.82
CA VAL A 4 1.05 22.04 -48.25
C VAL A 4 0.80 22.00 -46.77
N SER A 5 0.31 20.85 -46.28
CA SER A 5 0.21 20.56 -44.87
C SER A 5 1.63 20.47 -44.29
N ALA A 6 1.98 21.34 -43.38
CA ALA A 6 3.23 21.26 -42.63
C ALA A 6 3.18 20.01 -41.73
N ASN A 7 3.96 19.01 -42.05
CA ASN A 7 4.24 17.89 -41.14
C ASN A 7 4.88 18.49 -39.88
N ALA A 8 4.21 18.39 -38.76
CA ALA A 8 4.81 18.64 -37.46
C ALA A 8 5.92 17.60 -37.27
N GLN A 9 7.16 18.08 -37.22
CA GLN A 9 8.34 17.26 -36.98
C GLN A 9 8.20 16.77 -35.50
N SER A 10 7.97 15.48 -35.30
CA SER A 10 7.92 14.91 -33.95
C SER A 10 9.26 15.23 -33.26
N ASN A 11 9.16 15.83 -32.06
CA ASN A 11 10.38 16.15 -31.31
C ASN A 11 10.97 14.83 -30.79
N LYS A 12 12.16 14.47 -31.24
CA LYS A 12 12.81 13.18 -30.92
C LYS A 12 13.09 12.96 -29.43
N TYR A 13 12.83 13.97 -28.60
CA TYR A 13 12.99 13.91 -27.15
C TYR A 13 11.66 13.80 -26.39
N ASP A 14 10.53 13.91 -27.11
CA ASP A 14 9.19 13.63 -26.62
C ASP A 14 8.94 12.13 -26.79
N LEU A 15 9.33 11.36 -25.79
CA LEU A 15 9.37 9.90 -25.85
C LEU A 15 7.99 9.28 -25.55
N ASN A 16 7.14 10.01 -24.83
CA ASN A 16 5.77 9.59 -24.51
C ASN A 16 4.73 10.15 -25.49
N GLU A 17 5.16 10.93 -26.49
CA GLU A 17 4.33 11.55 -27.53
C GLU A 17 3.17 12.42 -26.99
N ASP A 18 3.34 13.04 -25.79
CA ASP A 18 2.33 13.92 -25.18
C ASP A 18 2.39 15.36 -25.70
N GLY A 19 3.34 15.66 -26.59
CA GLY A 19 3.59 16.97 -27.19
C GLY A 19 4.47 17.89 -26.36
N HIS A 20 5.00 17.44 -25.23
CA HIS A 20 5.84 18.21 -24.32
C HIS A 20 7.12 17.45 -23.95
N VAL A 21 8.27 18.07 -24.11
CA VAL A 21 9.54 17.50 -23.61
C VAL A 21 9.77 17.93 -22.18
N ASN A 22 9.66 16.98 -21.24
CA ASN A 22 9.73 17.25 -19.82
C ASN A 22 10.28 16.04 -19.02
N ILE A 23 10.14 16.04 -17.70
CA ILE A 23 10.66 14.98 -16.83
C ILE A 23 10.04 13.61 -17.11
N THR A 24 8.82 13.54 -17.65
CA THR A 24 8.16 12.27 -17.96
C THR A 24 8.86 11.52 -19.07
N ASP A 25 9.42 12.22 -20.07
CA ASP A 25 10.25 11.61 -21.14
C ASP A 25 11.54 11.01 -20.59
N VAL A 26 12.13 11.67 -19.58
CA VAL A 26 13.33 11.15 -18.91
C VAL A 26 13.01 9.87 -18.14
N ILE A 27 11.86 9.81 -17.49
CA ILE A 27 11.38 8.62 -16.79
C ILE A 27 11.15 7.47 -17.78
N GLU A 28 10.55 7.76 -18.94
CA GLU A 28 10.33 6.76 -19.99
C GLU A 28 11.65 6.22 -20.57
N LEU A 29 12.63 7.10 -20.78
CA LEU A 29 13.97 6.69 -21.19
C LEU A 29 14.65 5.79 -20.16
N VAL A 30 14.54 6.12 -18.87
CA VAL A 30 15.11 5.31 -17.78
C VAL A 30 14.44 3.95 -17.73
N ASN A 31 13.12 3.87 -17.84
CA ASN A 31 12.38 2.62 -17.87
C ASN A 31 12.75 1.75 -19.06
N TYR A 32 12.96 2.35 -20.23
CA TYR A 32 13.46 1.65 -21.42
C TYR A 32 14.86 1.08 -21.20
N ILE A 33 15.79 1.87 -20.64
CA ILE A 33 17.16 1.46 -20.36
C ILE A 33 17.21 0.31 -19.34
N LEU A 34 16.32 0.34 -18.34
CA LEU A 34 16.21 -0.69 -17.30
C LEU A 34 15.43 -1.94 -17.74
N GLY A 35 14.89 -1.93 -18.98
CA GLY A 35 14.11 -3.06 -19.51
C GLY A 35 12.74 -3.23 -18.83
N LEU A 36 12.22 -2.17 -18.22
CA LEU A 36 10.91 -2.18 -17.52
C LEU A 36 9.73 -1.97 -18.48
N ASN A 37 9.98 -1.56 -19.73
CA ASN A 37 8.98 -1.41 -20.79
C ASN A 37 8.95 -2.65 -21.68
N ASN A 38 7.99 -3.53 -21.48
CA ASN A 38 7.67 -4.61 -22.40
C ASN A 38 6.69 -4.11 -23.48
N GLY A 39 7.21 -3.49 -24.56
CA GLY A 39 6.54 -3.44 -25.86
C GLY A 39 5.55 -2.32 -26.10
N ASN A 40 5.95 -1.45 -26.97
CA ASN A 40 5.28 -0.55 -27.91
C ASN A 40 5.41 0.95 -27.58
N PRO A 41 6.17 1.73 -28.39
CA PRO A 41 6.13 3.18 -28.33
C PRO A 41 4.88 3.66 -29.10
N GLY A 42 3.88 4.08 -28.39
CA GLY A 42 2.69 4.66 -29.02
C GLY A 42 1.40 4.32 -28.28
N GLY A 43 1.18 4.97 -27.17
CA GLY A 43 -0.09 4.90 -26.47
C GLY A 43 0.06 5.49 -25.07
N GLY A 44 -0.46 6.71 -24.86
CA GLY A 44 -0.60 7.29 -23.53
C GLY A 44 -1.43 6.38 -22.64
N GLY A 45 -0.75 5.46 -21.97
CA GLY A 45 -1.30 4.62 -20.91
C GLY A 45 -0.55 4.98 -19.65
N ASN A 46 -1.23 5.57 -18.68
CA ASN A 46 -0.82 5.46 -17.30
C ASN A 46 -0.45 3.98 -17.08
N GLU A 47 0.84 3.67 -16.85
CA GLU A 47 1.17 2.44 -16.15
C GLU A 47 0.53 2.58 -14.77
N THR A 48 -0.69 2.13 -14.67
CA THR A 48 -1.29 1.85 -13.37
C THR A 48 -0.47 0.71 -12.79
N ASN A 49 0.44 1.00 -11.89
CA ASN A 49 0.84 0.01 -10.90
C ASN A 49 -0.45 -0.72 -10.54
N ALA A 50 -0.47 -2.06 -10.69
CA ALA A 50 -1.69 -2.83 -10.51
C ALA A 50 -2.29 -2.48 -9.15
N THR A 51 -3.25 -1.56 -9.14
CA THR A 51 -3.94 -1.13 -7.93
C THR A 51 -5.05 -2.13 -7.67
N GLY A 52 -5.25 -2.49 -6.41
CA GLY A 52 -6.39 -3.33 -6.04
C GLY A 52 -7.72 -2.65 -6.42
N GLU A 53 -8.73 -3.46 -6.68
CA GLU A 53 -10.09 -2.98 -6.86
C GLU A 53 -10.63 -2.39 -5.54
N ALA A 54 -11.40 -1.30 -5.62
CA ALA A 54 -12.06 -0.68 -4.47
C ALA A 54 -13.37 -1.42 -4.14
N ILE A 55 -13.38 -2.18 -3.07
CA ILE A 55 -14.54 -2.96 -2.63
C ILE A 55 -15.41 -2.10 -1.70
N ASP A 56 -16.63 -1.84 -2.14
CA ASP A 56 -17.65 -1.18 -1.32
C ASP A 56 -18.29 -2.20 -0.36
N LEU A 57 -18.01 -2.04 0.93
CA LEU A 57 -18.59 -2.85 2.01
C LEU A 57 -19.85 -2.20 2.61
N GLY A 58 -20.34 -1.09 2.05
CA GLY A 58 -21.47 -0.33 2.58
C GLY A 58 -21.19 0.33 3.92
N LEU A 59 -19.92 0.62 4.23
CA LEU A 59 -19.54 1.21 5.52
C LEU A 59 -20.13 2.61 5.68
N PRO A 60 -20.57 3.01 6.90
CA PRO A 60 -21.22 4.30 7.16
C PRO A 60 -20.41 5.52 6.71
N SER A 61 -19.09 5.46 6.78
CA SER A 61 -18.20 6.54 6.30
C SER A 61 -18.09 6.65 4.77
N GLY A 62 -18.56 5.63 4.04
CA GLY A 62 -18.32 5.47 2.60
C GLY A 62 -16.91 4.97 2.27
N THR A 63 -16.11 4.58 3.27
CA THR A 63 -14.77 4.01 3.05
C THR A 63 -14.86 2.70 2.26
N LYS A 64 -14.12 2.62 1.16
CA LYS A 64 -13.90 1.40 0.38
C LYS A 64 -12.53 0.84 0.69
N TRP A 65 -12.43 -0.49 0.74
CA TRP A 65 -11.17 -1.18 1.01
C TRP A 65 -10.63 -1.81 -0.27
N ALA A 66 -9.32 -1.79 -0.44
CA ALA A 66 -8.69 -2.46 -1.56
C ALA A 66 -8.90 -3.98 -1.51
N SER A 67 -9.02 -4.61 -2.67
CA SER A 67 -9.13 -6.07 -2.80
C SER A 67 -7.84 -6.80 -2.40
N CYS A 68 -6.67 -6.15 -2.54
CA CYS A 68 -5.34 -6.71 -2.23
C CYS A 68 -4.46 -5.70 -1.48
N ASN A 69 -3.32 -6.15 -0.98
CA ASN A 69 -2.31 -5.30 -0.33
C ASN A 69 -1.51 -4.49 -1.38
N VAL A 70 -0.77 -3.48 -0.94
CA VAL A 70 0.23 -2.79 -1.77
C VAL A 70 1.23 -3.81 -2.31
N ASP A 71 1.60 -3.69 -3.60
CA ASP A 71 2.46 -4.60 -4.35
C ASP A 71 1.93 -6.05 -4.48
N ALA A 72 0.64 -6.25 -4.23
CA ALA A 72 -0.08 -7.48 -4.58
C ALA A 72 -1.05 -7.22 -5.73
N THR A 73 -1.33 -8.26 -6.53
CA THR A 73 -2.30 -8.24 -7.63
C THR A 73 -3.55 -9.06 -7.32
N LYS A 74 -3.48 -9.90 -6.29
CA LYS A 74 -4.56 -10.80 -5.85
C LYS A 74 -4.77 -10.71 -4.34
N PRO A 75 -5.99 -11.01 -3.86
CA PRO A 75 -6.32 -10.92 -2.44
C PRO A 75 -5.47 -11.80 -1.52
N GLU A 76 -5.03 -12.97 -2.02
CA GLU A 76 -4.24 -13.94 -1.27
C GLU A 76 -2.73 -13.65 -1.25
N GLU A 77 -2.23 -12.75 -2.08
CA GLU A 77 -0.84 -12.36 -2.09
C GLU A 77 -0.51 -11.45 -0.90
N TYR A 78 0.64 -11.66 -0.28
CA TYR A 78 1.06 -10.87 0.89
C TYR A 78 1.33 -9.41 0.53
N GLY A 79 1.88 -9.14 -0.69
CA GLY A 79 2.35 -7.83 -1.10
C GLY A 79 3.66 -7.44 -0.42
N GLY A 80 4.04 -6.18 -0.56
CA GLY A 80 5.25 -5.63 0.02
C GLY A 80 5.20 -5.47 1.54
N TYR A 81 6.39 -5.39 2.14
CA TYR A 81 6.57 -5.10 3.57
C TYR A 81 7.22 -3.72 3.71
N TYR A 82 6.71 -2.88 4.59
CA TYR A 82 7.17 -1.51 4.75
C TYR A 82 7.35 -1.16 6.22
N ALA A 83 8.42 -0.46 6.56
CA ALA A 83 8.52 0.21 7.85
C ALA A 83 7.56 1.42 7.87
N TRP A 84 6.99 1.74 9.03
CA TRP A 84 5.97 2.78 9.13
C TRP A 84 6.47 4.16 8.69
N GLY A 85 5.84 4.72 7.67
CA GLY A 85 6.23 5.99 7.06
C GLY A 85 7.26 5.87 5.93
N GLU A 86 7.80 4.69 5.67
CA GLU A 86 8.67 4.43 4.53
C GLU A 86 7.88 3.84 3.36
N THR A 87 8.32 4.13 2.15
CA THR A 87 7.62 3.75 0.90
C THR A 87 8.34 2.71 0.07
N GLU A 88 9.54 2.30 0.53
CA GLU A 88 10.36 1.28 -0.13
C GLU A 88 10.54 0.08 0.78
N GLU A 89 10.63 -1.11 0.18
CA GLU A 89 10.95 -2.34 0.87
C GLU A 89 12.44 -2.40 1.22
N LYS A 90 12.78 -3.23 2.20
CA LYS A 90 14.15 -3.45 2.68
C LYS A 90 14.45 -4.94 2.84
N GLU A 91 15.73 -5.29 2.82
CA GLU A 91 16.17 -6.66 3.13
C GLU A 91 16.00 -7.00 4.62
N THR A 92 16.19 -6.01 5.50
CA THR A 92 16.03 -6.14 6.97
C THR A 92 15.30 -4.94 7.54
N TYR A 93 14.60 -5.16 8.66
CA TYR A 93 13.77 -4.17 9.34
C TYR A 93 14.19 -4.02 10.78
N ASP A 94 15.03 -3.03 11.06
CA ASP A 94 15.59 -2.73 12.38
C ASP A 94 15.72 -1.21 12.63
N TRP A 95 16.20 -0.83 13.81
CA TRP A 95 16.39 0.56 14.15
C TRP A 95 17.57 1.23 13.44
N GLU A 96 18.55 0.46 13.00
CA GLU A 96 19.77 0.98 12.38
C GLU A 96 19.49 1.50 10.97
N ASN A 97 18.56 0.85 10.27
CA ASN A 97 18.17 1.22 8.91
C ASN A 97 16.83 1.95 8.81
N TYR A 98 16.12 2.17 9.94
CA TYR A 98 14.87 2.94 9.93
C TYR A 98 15.15 4.44 9.84
N ILE A 99 14.77 5.06 8.71
CA ILE A 99 15.21 6.43 8.35
C ILE A 99 14.63 7.54 9.24
N TYR A 100 13.57 7.28 10.00
CA TYR A 100 12.95 8.25 10.91
C TYR A 100 13.43 8.11 12.36
N CYS A 101 14.48 7.33 12.61
CA CYS A 101 15.18 7.24 13.88
C CYS A 101 16.70 7.16 13.60
N ASN A 102 17.53 7.71 14.47
CA ASN A 102 18.99 7.65 14.31
C ASN A 102 19.54 6.41 15.03
N GLY A 103 19.30 5.20 14.45
CA GLY A 103 19.82 3.93 14.94
C GLY A 103 19.20 3.41 16.25
N THR A 104 18.24 4.12 16.85
CA THR A 104 17.61 3.70 18.11
C THR A 104 16.21 4.30 18.29
N TYR A 105 15.30 3.58 18.93
CA TYR A 105 13.93 4.04 19.24
C TYR A 105 13.88 5.37 20.02
N LYS A 106 14.94 5.74 20.75
CA LYS A 106 15.03 6.99 21.55
C LYS A 106 15.18 8.25 20.69
N THR A 107 15.57 8.10 19.44
CA THR A 107 15.88 9.20 18.52
C THR A 107 14.87 9.35 17.40
N CYS A 108 13.67 8.79 17.56
CA CYS A 108 12.64 8.83 16.52
C CYS A 108 12.08 10.23 16.31
N HIS A 109 11.96 10.62 15.05
CA HIS A 109 11.35 11.87 14.63
C HIS A 109 9.82 11.75 14.57
N ASN A 110 9.14 12.83 14.94
CA ASN A 110 7.70 12.94 14.72
C ASN A 110 7.44 13.23 13.24
N ILE A 111 6.74 12.32 12.55
CA ILE A 111 6.33 12.49 11.16
C ILE A 111 4.82 12.67 11.01
N GLY A 112 4.11 12.88 12.13
CA GLY A 112 2.66 13.08 12.21
C GLY A 112 1.97 12.04 13.09
N SER A 113 0.87 12.44 13.70
CA SER A 113 0.02 11.51 14.47
C SER A 113 -0.83 10.60 13.57
N ASP A 114 -1.01 10.99 12.32
CA ASP A 114 -1.65 10.23 11.24
C ASP A 114 -0.91 10.58 9.95
N ILE A 115 -0.44 9.54 9.23
CA ILE A 115 0.30 9.71 7.97
C ILE A 115 -0.55 9.47 6.73
N SER A 116 -1.86 9.18 6.89
CA SER A 116 -2.79 8.89 5.79
C SER A 116 -2.80 9.98 4.72
N GLY A 117 -2.56 9.63 3.47
CA GLY A 117 -2.53 10.55 2.32
C GLY A 117 -1.35 11.52 2.30
N THR A 118 -0.32 11.32 3.12
CA THR A 118 0.90 12.12 3.12
C THR A 118 2.03 11.44 2.32
N LYS A 119 3.15 12.12 2.15
CA LYS A 119 4.37 11.54 1.55
C LYS A 119 4.96 10.34 2.33
N TYR A 120 4.47 10.09 3.53
CA TYR A 120 4.85 8.97 4.40
C TYR A 120 3.92 7.77 4.25
N ASP A 121 2.88 7.89 3.44
CA ASP A 121 1.87 6.88 3.19
C ASP A 121 2.23 6.08 1.93
N VAL A 122 2.68 4.85 2.09
CA VAL A 122 3.10 4.00 0.97
C VAL A 122 1.97 3.70 0.00
N ALA A 123 0.72 3.55 0.48
CA ALA A 123 -0.43 3.33 -0.40
C ALA A 123 -0.71 4.56 -1.28
N HIS A 124 -0.63 5.77 -0.69
CA HIS A 124 -0.78 7.01 -1.43
C HIS A 124 0.37 7.22 -2.43
N MET A 125 1.60 6.95 -2.03
CA MET A 125 2.77 7.14 -2.88
C MET A 125 2.85 6.16 -4.04
N LYS A 126 2.48 4.89 -3.84
CA LYS A 126 2.56 3.87 -4.88
C LYS A 126 1.33 3.79 -5.79
N TRP A 127 0.13 3.97 -5.22
CA TRP A 127 -1.11 3.83 -5.99
C TRP A 127 -1.69 5.19 -6.42
N GLY A 128 -1.35 6.27 -5.74
CA GLY A 128 -1.80 7.62 -6.07
C GLY A 128 -3.30 7.84 -5.86
N GLY A 129 -3.81 8.93 -6.42
CA GLY A 129 -5.23 9.27 -6.36
C GLY A 129 -5.76 9.39 -4.93
N GLU A 130 -6.89 8.75 -4.67
CA GLU A 130 -7.52 8.75 -3.34
C GLU A 130 -7.06 7.59 -2.44
N TRP A 131 -6.21 6.70 -2.94
CA TRP A 131 -5.68 5.58 -2.16
C TRP A 131 -4.78 6.06 -1.02
N ARG A 132 -4.94 5.44 0.14
CA ARG A 132 -4.18 5.77 1.35
C ARG A 132 -4.20 4.63 2.36
N MET A 133 -3.30 4.68 3.31
CA MET A 133 -3.32 3.79 4.48
C MET A 133 -4.58 4.05 5.31
N PRO A 134 -5.23 2.99 5.82
CA PRO A 134 -6.38 3.15 6.71
C PRO A 134 -5.98 3.70 8.07
N THR A 135 -6.81 4.55 8.64
CA THR A 135 -6.70 5.00 10.03
C THR A 135 -7.22 3.92 10.99
N LEU A 136 -6.86 4.02 12.28
CA LEU A 136 -7.44 3.17 13.33
C LEU A 136 -8.98 3.30 13.40
N VAL A 137 -9.53 4.49 13.13
CA VAL A 137 -10.97 4.73 13.12
C VAL A 137 -11.65 3.95 12.00
N GLN A 138 -11.10 3.98 10.78
CA GLN A 138 -11.63 3.22 9.64
C GLN A 138 -11.53 1.70 9.86
N TYR A 139 -10.45 1.24 10.50
CA TYR A 139 -10.33 -0.18 10.83
C TYR A 139 -11.35 -0.62 11.90
N LYS A 140 -11.62 0.20 12.93
CA LYS A 140 -12.69 -0.07 13.90
C LYS A 140 -14.05 -0.12 13.23
N GLU A 141 -14.32 0.79 12.29
CA GLU A 141 -15.55 0.76 11.51
C GLU A 141 -15.71 -0.55 10.72
N LEU A 142 -14.60 -1.06 10.11
CA LEU A 142 -14.58 -2.36 9.44
C LEU A 142 -14.96 -3.49 10.41
N LEU A 143 -14.36 -3.53 11.60
CA LEU A 143 -14.66 -4.53 12.63
C LEU A 143 -16.13 -4.51 13.07
N ASP A 144 -16.69 -3.33 13.27
CA ASP A 144 -18.06 -3.15 13.75
C ASP A 144 -19.10 -3.59 12.70
N ASN A 145 -18.78 -3.42 11.41
CA ASN A 145 -19.72 -3.64 10.30
C ASN A 145 -19.50 -4.93 9.51
N CYS A 146 -18.46 -5.70 9.83
CA CYS A 146 -18.18 -6.97 9.15
C CYS A 146 -18.17 -8.16 10.12
N ILE A 147 -18.45 -9.34 9.57
CA ILE A 147 -18.18 -10.63 10.21
C ILE A 147 -16.78 -11.03 9.75
N LYS A 148 -15.90 -11.35 10.69
CA LYS A 148 -14.55 -11.86 10.39
C LYS A 148 -14.47 -13.37 10.61
N GLU A 149 -13.87 -14.05 9.65
CA GLU A 149 -13.71 -15.50 9.65
C GLU A 149 -12.28 -15.87 9.26
N TRP A 150 -11.63 -16.70 10.09
CA TRP A 150 -10.33 -17.31 9.70
C TRP A 150 -10.58 -18.40 8.69
N THR A 151 -9.99 -18.28 7.51
CA THR A 151 -10.23 -19.19 6.39
C THR A 151 -8.99 -19.31 5.49
N THR A 152 -9.15 -20.00 4.38
CA THR A 152 -8.11 -20.18 3.36
C THR A 152 -8.66 -19.76 2.00
N LEU A 153 -7.93 -18.91 1.30
CA LEU A 153 -8.21 -18.50 -0.08
C LEU A 153 -7.04 -18.93 -0.96
N ASN A 154 -7.31 -19.77 -1.98
CA ASN A 154 -6.30 -20.29 -2.92
C ASN A 154 -5.04 -20.87 -2.24
N GLY A 155 -5.22 -21.56 -1.09
CA GLY A 155 -4.12 -22.17 -0.34
C GLY A 155 -3.47 -21.25 0.70
N VAL A 156 -3.79 -19.96 0.73
CA VAL A 156 -3.24 -18.99 1.68
C VAL A 156 -4.23 -18.75 2.82
N LYS A 157 -3.76 -18.91 4.05
CA LYS A 157 -4.55 -18.64 5.27
C LYS A 157 -4.68 -17.13 5.50
N GLY A 158 -5.81 -16.72 6.10
CA GLY A 158 -6.05 -15.33 6.43
C GLY A 158 -7.43 -15.09 7.03
N TYR A 159 -7.80 -13.83 7.14
CA TYR A 159 -9.12 -13.42 7.59
C TYR A 159 -9.97 -12.88 6.44
N LYS A 160 -11.15 -13.46 6.26
CA LYS A 160 -12.21 -12.92 5.41
C LYS A 160 -13.11 -12.01 6.27
N PHE A 161 -13.30 -10.78 5.79
CA PHE A 161 -14.27 -9.85 6.33
C PHE A 161 -15.47 -9.78 5.40
N THR A 162 -16.65 -10.16 5.88
CA THR A 162 -17.89 -10.10 5.12
C THR A 162 -18.79 -9.02 5.69
N SER A 163 -19.16 -8.04 4.88
CA SER A 163 -20.05 -6.96 5.29
C SER A 163 -21.40 -7.48 5.76
N LYS A 164 -21.85 -7.01 6.92
CA LYS A 164 -23.21 -7.23 7.46
C LYS A 164 -24.26 -6.42 6.69
N ILE A 165 -23.85 -5.45 5.88
CA ILE A 165 -24.72 -4.48 5.22
C ILE A 165 -25.09 -4.94 3.81
N ASN A 166 -24.10 -5.32 2.99
CA ASN A 166 -24.32 -5.67 1.57
C ASN A 166 -23.78 -7.06 1.18
N GLY A 167 -23.13 -7.80 2.09
CA GLY A 167 -22.59 -9.13 1.82
C GLY A 167 -21.27 -9.17 1.04
N ASN A 168 -20.77 -8.03 0.57
CA ASN A 168 -19.46 -7.95 -0.06
C ASN A 168 -18.37 -8.31 0.94
N ASN A 169 -17.23 -8.77 0.45
CA ASN A 169 -16.16 -9.22 1.32
C ASN A 169 -14.78 -8.87 0.80
N ILE A 170 -13.82 -8.83 1.71
CA ILE A 170 -12.40 -8.70 1.44
C ILE A 170 -11.64 -9.78 2.22
N PHE A 171 -10.46 -10.16 1.71
CA PHE A 171 -9.59 -11.15 2.34
C PHE A 171 -8.25 -10.53 2.71
N PHE A 172 -7.84 -10.66 3.96
CA PHE A 172 -6.52 -10.27 4.46
C PHE A 172 -5.67 -11.51 4.61
N PRO A 173 -4.61 -11.71 3.80
CA PRO A 173 -3.72 -12.86 3.93
C PRO A 173 -2.87 -12.76 5.20
N ALA A 174 -2.57 -13.90 5.80
CA ALA A 174 -1.72 -13.98 6.98
C ALA A 174 -0.25 -13.88 6.59
N GLY A 175 0.19 -12.70 6.16
CA GLY A 175 1.56 -12.43 5.71
C GLY A 175 2.59 -12.31 6.83
N GLY A 176 2.16 -12.30 8.12
CA GLY A 176 3.09 -12.05 9.21
C GLY A 176 3.70 -10.64 9.16
N TYR A 177 4.93 -10.50 9.61
CA TYR A 177 5.71 -9.26 9.54
C TYR A 177 7.21 -9.55 9.47
N CYS A 178 7.99 -8.56 9.02
CA CYS A 178 9.44 -8.65 8.89
C CYS A 178 10.17 -7.90 10.03
N THR A 179 11.23 -8.55 10.50
CA THR A 179 12.31 -7.95 11.30
C THR A 179 13.62 -8.22 10.56
N SER A 180 14.61 -8.90 11.14
CA SER A 180 15.71 -9.51 10.38
C SER A 180 15.24 -10.60 9.42
N ASP A 181 14.12 -11.25 9.73
CA ASP A 181 13.50 -12.33 8.96
C ASP A 181 11.98 -12.16 8.94
N LEU A 182 11.31 -12.85 8.00
CA LEU A 182 9.86 -12.97 7.99
C LEU A 182 9.39 -13.82 9.17
N ARG A 183 8.43 -13.30 9.94
CA ARG A 183 7.88 -13.91 11.16
C ARG A 183 6.39 -14.16 11.00
N TYR A 184 5.93 -15.32 11.47
CA TYR A 184 4.51 -15.68 11.63
C TYR A 184 3.68 -15.65 10.33
N ASP A 185 4.30 -15.82 9.16
CA ASP A 185 3.60 -16.05 7.91
C ASP A 185 2.71 -17.30 8.01
N GLY A 186 1.55 -17.25 7.38
CA GLY A 186 0.52 -18.28 7.53
C GLY A 186 -0.15 -18.37 8.91
N GLN A 187 0.19 -17.48 9.87
CA GLN A 187 -0.30 -17.51 11.25
C GLN A 187 -0.93 -16.19 11.70
N VAL A 188 -0.44 -15.06 11.19
CA VAL A 188 -0.84 -13.72 11.62
C VAL A 188 -1.12 -12.83 10.42
N VAL A 189 -2.29 -12.21 10.40
CA VAL A 189 -2.53 -11.03 9.56
C VAL A 189 -1.91 -9.83 10.27
N SER A 190 -0.98 -9.14 9.63
CA SER A 190 -0.32 -7.97 10.21
C SER A 190 -0.18 -6.86 9.16
N CYS A 191 -0.94 -5.78 9.33
CA CYS A 191 -0.93 -4.64 8.41
C CYS A 191 -0.81 -3.33 9.18
N TRP A 192 -0.02 -2.39 8.66
CA TRP A 192 0.06 -1.04 9.21
C TRP A 192 -1.27 -0.29 9.12
N LEU A 193 -1.57 0.48 10.15
CA LEU A 193 -2.49 1.60 10.13
C LEU A 193 -1.70 2.90 10.06
N SER A 194 -2.31 3.95 9.51
CA SER A 194 -1.65 5.26 9.39
C SER A 194 -1.51 6.00 10.73
N THR A 195 -2.22 5.54 11.75
CA THR A 195 -2.31 6.20 13.07
C THR A 195 -1.11 5.85 13.93
N GLN A 196 -0.39 6.86 14.41
CA GLN A 196 0.68 6.70 15.38
C GLN A 196 0.12 6.37 16.76
N TYR A 197 0.85 5.58 17.55
CA TYR A 197 0.53 5.37 18.96
C TYR A 197 0.90 6.59 19.79
N SER A 198 -0.09 7.21 20.45
CA SER A 198 0.06 8.55 21.05
C SER A 198 1.06 8.64 22.20
N SER A 199 1.30 7.55 22.94
CA SER A 199 2.16 7.57 24.12
C SER A 199 3.67 7.48 23.80
N PHE A 200 4.03 6.93 22.65
CA PHE A 200 5.44 6.74 22.27
C PHE A 200 5.63 6.90 20.77
N LEU A 201 6.56 7.78 20.37
CA LEU A 201 6.87 8.09 18.97
C LEU A 201 7.38 6.90 18.14
N PHE A 202 7.92 5.89 18.80
CA PHE A 202 8.49 4.72 18.12
C PHE A 202 7.50 3.59 17.88
N TYR A 203 6.21 3.76 18.24
CA TYR A 203 5.14 2.82 17.93
C TYR A 203 4.10 3.41 16.99
N ALA A 204 3.51 2.55 16.16
CA ALA A 204 2.32 2.83 15.37
C ALA A 204 1.31 1.68 15.48
N TYR A 205 0.03 1.97 15.23
CA TYR A 205 -0.99 0.95 15.25
C TYR A 205 -0.92 0.01 14.06
N THR A 206 -1.19 -1.26 14.32
CA THR A 206 -1.31 -2.34 13.33
C THR A 206 -2.64 -3.06 13.47
N ILE A 207 -3.16 -3.57 12.37
CA ILE A 207 -4.07 -4.70 12.36
C ILE A 207 -3.23 -5.91 12.80
N GLU A 208 -3.63 -6.61 13.85
CA GLU A 208 -2.97 -7.84 14.26
C GLU A 208 -4.02 -8.89 14.61
N LEU A 209 -4.23 -9.84 13.71
CA LEU A 209 -5.25 -10.88 13.86
C LEU A 209 -4.62 -12.27 13.89
N LYS A 210 -4.97 -13.00 14.96
CA LYS A 210 -4.55 -14.40 15.19
C LYS A 210 -5.79 -15.22 15.58
N PRO A 211 -5.94 -16.47 15.11
CA PRO A 211 -7.09 -17.31 15.47
C PRO A 211 -7.25 -17.55 16.97
N SER A 212 -6.13 -17.56 17.70
CA SER A 212 -6.07 -17.88 19.13
C SER A 212 -6.22 -16.67 20.06
N ILE A 213 -6.25 -15.44 19.53
CA ILE A 213 -6.20 -14.21 20.32
C ILE A 213 -7.34 -13.29 19.88
N GLN A 214 -8.07 -12.71 20.87
CA GLN A 214 -9.17 -11.79 20.59
C GLN A 214 -8.72 -10.35 20.29
N THR A 215 -7.43 -10.03 20.47
CA THR A 215 -6.91 -8.72 20.12
C THR A 215 -7.00 -8.52 18.61
N GLU A 216 -7.57 -7.42 18.17
CA GLU A 216 -7.85 -7.13 16.77
C GLU A 216 -6.90 -6.08 16.17
N TYR A 217 -6.29 -5.27 17.02
CA TYR A 217 -5.26 -4.30 16.67
C TYR A 217 -4.28 -4.17 17.84
N TYR A 218 -3.06 -3.83 17.50
CA TYR A 218 -1.98 -3.64 18.46
C TYR A 218 -1.14 -2.43 18.05
N PHE A 219 -0.07 -2.16 18.76
CA PHE A 219 0.95 -1.18 18.36
C PHE A 219 2.31 -1.86 18.36
N LEU A 220 3.04 -1.70 17.28
CA LEU A 220 4.34 -2.31 17.07
C LEU A 220 5.38 -1.25 16.72
N THR A 221 6.64 -1.66 16.78
CA THR A 221 7.76 -0.76 16.49
C THR A 221 7.75 -0.33 15.03
N ARG A 222 7.84 0.98 14.78
CA ARG A 222 7.79 1.58 13.46
C ARG A 222 8.84 1.06 12.50
N SER A 223 9.95 0.53 13.03
CA SER A 223 11.04 -0.07 12.23
C SER A 223 10.71 -1.43 11.63
N ASN A 224 9.69 -2.14 12.13
CA ASN A 224 9.29 -3.44 11.56
C ASN A 224 8.63 -3.27 10.20
N GLY A 225 8.77 -4.27 9.34
CA GLY A 225 8.10 -4.33 8.04
C GLY A 225 6.74 -5.01 8.13
N HIS A 226 5.67 -4.31 7.77
CA HIS A 226 4.32 -4.87 7.70
C HIS A 226 3.69 -4.61 6.35
N ASN A 227 2.71 -5.44 5.99
CA ASN A 227 1.89 -5.20 4.81
C ASN A 227 1.03 -3.93 4.98
N VAL A 228 0.49 -3.44 3.88
CA VAL A 228 -0.46 -2.33 3.88
C VAL A 228 -1.66 -2.69 3.02
N ARG A 229 -2.87 -2.61 3.59
CA ARG A 229 -4.14 -2.72 2.87
C ARG A 229 -4.73 -1.33 2.68
N PRO A 230 -4.74 -0.81 1.44
CA PRO A 230 -5.23 0.53 1.17
C PRO A 230 -6.75 0.70 1.36
N VAL A 231 -7.14 1.95 1.57
CA VAL A 231 -8.53 2.43 1.53
C VAL A 231 -8.65 3.66 0.65
N MET A 232 -9.89 3.93 0.20
CA MET A 232 -10.27 5.19 -0.45
C MET A 232 -11.70 5.59 -0.04
N LYS A 233 -12.11 6.80 -0.38
CA LYS A 233 -13.49 7.27 -0.24
C LYS A 233 -14.29 7.16 -1.53
#